data_6f8d1e20dc23e27e5a621f817db037a4
#
_entry.id   6f8d1e20dc23e27e5a621f817db037a4
#
_cell.length_a   1.000
_cell.length_b   1.000
_cell.length_c   1.000
_cell.angle_alpha   90.00
_cell.angle_beta   90.00
_cell.angle_gamma   90.00
#
_symmetry.space_group_name_H-M   'P 1'
#
loop_
_entity.id
_entity.type
_entity.pdbx_description
1 polymer ?
#
loop_
_entity_poly.entity_id
_entity_poly.type
_entity_poly.pdbx_seq_one_letter_code
_entity_poly.pdbx_strand_id
1 'polypeptide(L)'
;MKLRTKLVISFVTMIMIPTILTTAFIFGIARYQIGVIEHTYGITGEEYKDFAKSIRVLGDMPEIQQFIISACIAVVLILAFTAMIMMVWIYGSIISPIHKLQEAAQNVEEGNLNFEIKPEKDDEMGRLMQAFEKMRIRLRDNAEEKLKSDRESKELISNISHDLKTPITAIKGYVEGIRDGVADTPEKMGKYIGTIYNKANEMDTLINELTLYAKIDTNRIPYNFAPLSVNDYFNDCAEDIEMELDSKNVEFGYFNYVEGDQKIIADPEQLKRVINNIVSNSLKYMEREHGLINLRVKDVGDFIQVELEDNGKGIAAKDLPNIFDRFYRTDASRNSSKGGSGIGLSIVKKIIEDHGGKIWATSREGVGTVMYFVIRKYQEVPINE
;
A
#
# COMPACT_ATOMS: atom_id res chain seq x y z
N MET A 1 12.80 -29.66 -8.69
CA MET A 1 14.17 -30.14 -8.37
C MET A 1 15.07 -28.93 -8.23
N LYS A 2 15.92 -28.85 -7.18
CA LYS A 2 16.77 -27.69 -6.92
C LYS A 2 17.79 -27.50 -8.05
N LEU A 3 18.12 -26.22 -8.40
CA LEU A 3 19.08 -25.87 -9.46
C LEU A 3 20.44 -26.57 -9.22
N ARG A 4 20.91 -26.58 -7.96
CA ARG A 4 22.12 -27.31 -7.55
C ARG A 4 22.06 -28.78 -7.92
N THR A 5 20.94 -29.45 -7.64
CA THR A 5 20.76 -30.87 -7.97
C THR A 5 20.69 -31.09 -9.49
N LYS A 6 20.03 -30.17 -10.21
CA LYS A 6 19.97 -30.21 -11.68
C LYS A 6 21.38 -30.05 -12.28
N LEU A 7 22.17 -29.08 -11.80
CA LEU A 7 23.55 -28.87 -12.26
C LEU A 7 24.44 -30.08 -11.98
N VAL A 8 24.38 -30.65 -10.77
CA VAL A 8 25.17 -31.84 -10.40
C VAL A 8 24.80 -33.02 -11.29
N ILE A 9 23.50 -33.29 -11.45
CA ILE A 9 23.05 -34.40 -12.31
C ILE A 9 23.48 -34.15 -13.76
N SER A 10 23.30 -32.93 -14.27
CA SER A 10 23.72 -32.57 -15.63
C SER A 10 25.23 -32.75 -15.84
N PHE A 11 26.04 -32.33 -14.87
CA PHE A 11 27.49 -32.51 -14.93
C PHE A 11 27.90 -34.00 -14.88
N VAL A 12 27.27 -34.77 -14.00
CA VAL A 12 27.49 -36.22 -13.92
C VAL A 12 27.06 -36.92 -15.22
N THR A 13 25.88 -36.60 -15.74
CA THR A 13 25.39 -37.20 -16.99
C THR A 13 26.24 -36.78 -18.20
N MET A 14 26.77 -35.57 -18.22
CA MET A 14 27.70 -35.09 -19.26
C MET A 14 28.98 -35.93 -19.33
N ILE A 15 29.49 -36.40 -18.19
CA ILE A 15 30.69 -37.24 -18.16
C ILE A 15 30.30 -38.72 -18.38
N MET A 16 29.28 -39.21 -17.68
CA MET A 16 28.93 -40.62 -17.69
C MET A 16 28.36 -41.12 -19.02
N ILE A 17 27.46 -40.33 -19.67
CA ILE A 17 26.83 -40.76 -20.91
C ILE A 17 27.84 -40.88 -22.04
N PRO A 18 28.73 -39.89 -22.33
CA PRO A 18 29.78 -40.06 -23.36
C PRO A 18 30.71 -41.21 -23.02
N THR A 19 31.10 -41.36 -21.76
CA THR A 19 32.04 -42.42 -21.33
C THR A 19 31.43 -43.82 -21.54
N ILE A 20 30.17 -44.00 -21.20
CA ILE A 20 29.46 -45.28 -21.42
C ILE A 20 29.27 -45.55 -22.91
N LEU A 21 28.84 -44.53 -23.69
CA LEU A 21 28.61 -44.70 -25.11
C LEU A 21 29.92 -44.97 -25.87
N THR A 22 31.00 -44.26 -25.57
CA THR A 22 32.31 -44.47 -26.20
C THR A 22 32.85 -45.83 -25.84
N THR A 23 32.77 -46.27 -24.57
CA THR A 23 33.22 -47.59 -24.16
C THR A 23 32.41 -48.70 -24.84
N ALA A 24 31.08 -48.58 -24.88
CA ALA A 24 30.21 -49.55 -25.57
C ALA A 24 30.47 -49.62 -27.05
N PHE A 25 30.70 -48.45 -27.70
CA PHE A 25 31.02 -48.36 -29.11
C PHE A 25 32.39 -49.00 -29.43
N ILE A 26 33.41 -48.67 -28.65
CA ILE A 26 34.76 -49.26 -28.80
C ILE A 26 34.70 -50.76 -28.63
N PHE A 27 33.99 -51.24 -27.59
CA PHE A 27 33.83 -52.69 -27.36
C PHE A 27 33.07 -53.38 -28.49
N GLY A 28 32.01 -52.78 -29.02
CA GLY A 28 31.20 -53.31 -30.11
C GLY A 28 32.03 -53.43 -31.43
N ILE A 29 32.77 -52.36 -31.77
CA ILE A 29 33.61 -52.42 -32.96
C ILE A 29 34.79 -53.39 -32.76
N ALA A 30 35.44 -53.40 -31.58
CA ALA A 30 36.50 -54.36 -31.31
C ALA A 30 36.03 -55.79 -31.52
N ARG A 31 34.84 -56.14 -31.01
CA ARG A 31 34.24 -57.47 -31.21
C ARG A 31 33.93 -57.79 -32.66
N TYR A 32 33.43 -56.76 -33.43
CA TYR A 32 33.19 -56.92 -34.88
C TYR A 32 34.51 -57.10 -35.64
N GLN A 33 35.55 -56.33 -35.36
CA GLN A 33 36.85 -56.44 -36.00
C GLN A 33 37.55 -57.77 -35.67
N ILE A 34 37.45 -58.26 -34.43
CA ILE A 34 37.93 -59.59 -34.06
C ILE A 34 37.29 -60.65 -34.93
N GLY A 35 35.96 -60.62 -35.13
CA GLY A 35 35.27 -61.56 -36.00
C GLY A 35 35.71 -61.45 -37.49
N VAL A 36 36.00 -60.25 -38.02
CA VAL A 36 36.52 -60.05 -39.38
C VAL A 36 37.95 -60.62 -39.50
N ILE A 37 38.81 -60.39 -38.50
CA ILE A 37 40.18 -60.96 -38.48
C ILE A 37 40.15 -62.49 -38.43
N GLU A 38 39.32 -63.08 -37.54
CA GLU A 38 39.16 -64.54 -37.48
C GLU A 38 38.69 -65.12 -38.80
N HIS A 39 37.74 -64.44 -39.49
CA HIS A 39 37.24 -64.91 -40.77
C HIS A 39 38.23 -64.74 -41.93
N THR A 40 39.00 -63.62 -41.94
CA THR A 40 39.90 -63.27 -43.06
C THR A 40 41.24 -64.02 -42.99
N TYR A 41 41.77 -64.21 -41.79
CA TYR A 41 43.11 -64.79 -41.58
C TYR A 41 43.08 -66.18 -40.99
N GLY A 42 41.92 -66.75 -40.68
CA GLY A 42 41.74 -68.13 -40.17
C GLY A 42 42.33 -68.35 -38.75
N ILE A 43 42.51 -67.30 -37.97
CA ILE A 43 43.15 -67.31 -36.66
C ILE A 43 42.13 -67.74 -35.61
N THR A 44 42.41 -68.82 -34.90
CA THR A 44 41.53 -69.29 -33.81
C THR A 44 41.85 -68.60 -32.47
N GLY A 45 40.89 -68.58 -31.50
CA GLY A 45 40.98 -67.81 -30.26
C GLY A 45 42.15 -68.18 -29.34
N GLU A 46 42.83 -69.33 -29.48
CA GLU A 46 44.06 -69.65 -28.73
C GLU A 46 45.30 -69.04 -29.34
N GLU A 47 45.41 -68.99 -30.66
CA GLU A 47 46.52 -68.32 -31.37
C GLU A 47 46.48 -66.79 -31.18
N TYR A 48 45.30 -66.22 -30.93
CA TYR A 48 45.14 -64.80 -30.66
C TYR A 48 45.84 -64.31 -29.37
N LYS A 49 45.99 -65.17 -28.35
CA LYS A 49 46.71 -64.84 -27.11
C LYS A 49 48.19 -64.67 -27.33
N ASP A 50 48.82 -65.41 -28.21
CA ASP A 50 50.22 -65.27 -28.59
C ASP A 50 50.44 -64.11 -29.58
N PHE A 51 49.48 -63.86 -30.49
CA PHE A 51 49.46 -62.77 -31.42
C PHE A 51 49.31 -61.40 -30.72
N ALA A 52 48.52 -61.32 -29.65
CA ALA A 52 48.37 -60.14 -28.80
C ALA A 52 49.69 -59.68 -28.12
N LYS A 53 50.71 -60.54 -27.97
CA LYS A 53 52.04 -60.19 -27.50
C LYS A 53 52.85 -59.42 -28.50
N SER A 54 52.49 -59.41 -29.78
CA SER A 54 53.22 -58.68 -30.84
C SER A 54 52.55 -57.37 -31.22
N ILE A 55 52.33 -56.45 -30.24
CA ILE A 55 51.64 -55.18 -30.36
C ILE A 55 52.12 -54.31 -31.54
N ARG A 56 53.40 -54.44 -31.96
CA ARG A 56 53.93 -53.71 -33.11
C ARG A 56 53.38 -54.14 -34.45
N VAL A 57 53.08 -55.42 -34.63
CA VAL A 57 52.52 -55.98 -35.87
C VAL A 57 51.03 -55.63 -36.02
N LEU A 58 50.33 -55.56 -34.88
CA LEU A 58 48.90 -55.18 -34.89
C LEU A 58 48.66 -53.73 -35.28
N GLY A 59 49.55 -52.81 -34.98
CA GLY A 59 49.40 -51.38 -35.33
C GLY A 59 49.52 -51.09 -36.81
N ASP A 60 50.17 -51.96 -37.60
CA ASP A 60 50.37 -51.82 -39.05
C ASP A 60 49.26 -52.49 -39.89
N MET A 61 48.30 -53.17 -39.26
CA MET A 61 47.18 -53.78 -39.97
C MET A 61 46.16 -52.71 -40.40
N PRO A 62 45.77 -52.66 -41.68
CA PRO A 62 44.85 -51.64 -42.20
C PRO A 62 43.50 -51.61 -41.47
N GLU A 63 43.01 -52.76 -41.05
CA GLU A 63 41.74 -52.97 -40.31
C GLU A 63 41.78 -52.31 -38.93
N ILE A 64 42.91 -52.41 -38.22
CA ILE A 64 43.08 -51.82 -36.92
C ILE A 64 43.25 -50.30 -36.99
N GLN A 65 44.01 -49.81 -37.99
CA GLN A 65 44.09 -48.35 -38.24
C GLN A 65 42.74 -47.74 -38.56
N GLN A 66 41.94 -48.41 -39.41
CA GLN A 66 40.57 -47.97 -39.75
C GLN A 66 39.64 -48.03 -38.54
N PHE A 67 39.81 -49.01 -37.64
CA PHE A 67 39.12 -49.12 -36.36
C PHE A 67 39.44 -47.92 -35.45
N ILE A 68 40.72 -47.64 -35.25
CA ILE A 68 41.17 -46.53 -34.40
C ILE A 68 40.63 -45.19 -34.91
N ILE A 69 40.71 -44.95 -36.24
CA ILE A 69 40.21 -43.72 -36.86
C ILE A 69 38.70 -43.62 -36.66
N SER A 70 37.92 -44.67 -36.93
CA SER A 70 36.46 -44.66 -36.78
C SER A 70 36.04 -44.49 -35.31
N ALA A 71 36.77 -45.12 -34.38
CA ALA A 71 36.54 -44.94 -32.93
C ALA A 71 36.82 -43.50 -32.47
N CYS A 72 37.93 -42.89 -32.94
CA CYS A 72 38.25 -41.49 -32.66
C CYS A 72 37.17 -40.52 -33.19
N ILE A 73 36.73 -40.75 -34.43
CA ILE A 73 35.65 -39.90 -35.02
C ILE A 73 34.37 -40.03 -34.22
N ALA A 74 33.95 -41.26 -33.85
CA ALA A 74 32.75 -41.50 -33.06
C ALA A 74 32.83 -40.84 -31.69
N VAL A 75 33.96 -40.90 -30.99
CA VAL A 75 34.19 -40.21 -29.71
C VAL A 75 34.01 -38.68 -29.85
N VAL A 76 34.62 -38.11 -30.89
CA VAL A 76 34.50 -36.66 -31.13
C VAL A 76 33.05 -36.26 -31.40
N LEU A 77 32.31 -37.05 -32.21
CA LEU A 77 30.91 -36.78 -32.52
C LEU A 77 30.00 -36.89 -31.27
N ILE A 78 30.24 -37.92 -30.41
CA ILE A 78 29.49 -38.09 -29.17
C ILE A 78 29.77 -36.92 -28.21
N LEU A 79 31.01 -36.47 -28.07
CA LEU A 79 31.38 -35.33 -27.24
C LEU A 79 30.79 -34.03 -27.80
N ALA A 80 30.83 -33.80 -29.10
CA ALA A 80 30.25 -32.63 -29.74
C ALA A 80 28.71 -32.58 -29.51
N PHE A 81 28.03 -33.70 -29.71
CA PHE A 81 26.58 -33.80 -29.51
C PHE A 81 26.15 -33.57 -28.06
N THR A 82 26.86 -34.19 -27.10
CA THR A 82 26.55 -33.99 -25.67
C THR A 82 26.86 -32.57 -25.25
N ALA A 83 27.92 -31.93 -25.72
CA ALA A 83 28.22 -30.52 -25.45
C ALA A 83 27.14 -29.59 -26.01
N MET A 84 26.62 -29.87 -27.20
CA MET A 84 25.52 -29.12 -27.82
C MET A 84 24.24 -29.19 -27.00
N ILE A 85 23.84 -30.39 -26.56
CA ILE A 85 22.66 -30.56 -25.70
C ILE A 85 22.81 -29.76 -24.39
N MET A 86 24.01 -29.84 -23.76
CA MET A 86 24.26 -29.13 -22.53
C MET A 86 24.23 -27.61 -22.71
N MET A 87 24.76 -27.09 -23.80
CA MET A 87 24.75 -25.65 -24.11
C MET A 87 23.31 -25.12 -24.22
N VAL A 88 22.43 -25.85 -24.96
CA VAL A 88 21.02 -25.48 -25.08
C VAL A 88 20.33 -25.52 -23.73
N TRP A 89 20.62 -26.52 -22.91
CA TRP A 89 20.03 -26.64 -21.57
C TRP A 89 20.48 -25.52 -20.63
N ILE A 90 21.78 -25.17 -20.57
CA ILE A 90 22.32 -24.07 -19.76
C ILE A 90 21.71 -22.74 -20.20
N TYR A 91 21.65 -22.51 -21.52
CA TYR A 91 21.06 -21.29 -22.07
C TYR A 91 19.62 -21.11 -21.60
N GLY A 92 18.77 -22.12 -21.76
CA GLY A 92 17.34 -22.04 -21.37
C GLY A 92 17.07 -22.10 -19.86
N SER A 93 18.00 -22.66 -19.07
CA SER A 93 17.77 -22.80 -17.62
C SER A 93 18.42 -21.73 -16.76
N ILE A 94 19.44 -21.03 -17.28
CA ILE A 94 20.22 -20.08 -16.51
C ILE A 94 20.35 -18.74 -17.24
N ILE A 95 20.86 -18.75 -18.47
CA ILE A 95 21.22 -17.52 -19.17
C ILE A 95 19.97 -16.70 -19.52
N SER A 96 18.95 -17.33 -20.12
CA SER A 96 17.72 -16.66 -20.51
C SER A 96 16.97 -16.02 -19.30
N PRO A 97 16.75 -16.69 -18.16
CA PRO A 97 16.16 -16.07 -16.97
C PRO A 97 17.00 -14.90 -16.41
N ILE A 98 18.34 -14.99 -16.44
CA ILE A 98 19.21 -13.89 -16.01
C ILE A 98 19.05 -12.67 -16.90
N HIS A 99 19.00 -12.85 -18.22
CA HIS A 99 18.75 -11.74 -19.16
C HIS A 99 17.39 -11.08 -18.93
N LYS A 100 16.34 -11.86 -18.67
CA LYS A 100 15.01 -11.31 -18.34
C LYS A 100 15.04 -10.50 -17.05
N LEU A 101 15.77 -10.95 -16.02
CA LEU A 101 15.93 -10.19 -14.78
C LEU A 101 16.76 -8.93 -15.00
N GLN A 102 17.77 -8.97 -15.85
CA GLN A 102 18.58 -7.79 -16.18
C GLN A 102 17.75 -6.73 -16.90
N GLU A 103 16.97 -7.13 -17.92
CA GLU A 103 16.04 -6.24 -18.61
C GLU A 103 15.00 -5.66 -17.66
N ALA A 104 14.46 -6.48 -16.77
CA ALA A 104 13.52 -6.04 -15.74
C ALA A 104 14.15 -5.04 -14.77
N ALA A 105 15.40 -5.25 -14.35
CA ALA A 105 16.12 -4.30 -13.51
C ALA A 105 16.36 -2.96 -14.19
N GLN A 106 16.69 -2.98 -15.48
CA GLN A 106 16.85 -1.77 -16.30
C GLN A 106 15.52 -1.01 -16.43
N ASN A 107 14.41 -1.70 -16.69
CA ASN A 107 13.10 -1.06 -16.71
C ASN A 107 12.75 -0.39 -15.37
N VAL A 108 13.07 -1.04 -14.23
CA VAL A 108 12.87 -0.45 -12.88
C VAL A 108 13.76 0.79 -12.70
N GLU A 109 15.03 0.77 -13.13
CA GLU A 109 15.95 1.91 -13.10
C GLU A 109 15.41 3.11 -13.90
N GLU A 110 14.83 2.85 -15.07
CA GLU A 110 14.20 3.87 -15.94
C GLU A 110 12.84 4.34 -15.42
N GLY A 111 12.36 3.80 -14.27
CA GLY A 111 11.06 4.14 -13.69
C GLY A 111 9.85 3.50 -14.38
N ASN A 112 10.08 2.62 -15.34
CA ASN A 112 9.01 1.85 -15.98
C ASN A 112 8.68 0.63 -15.11
N LEU A 113 7.59 0.71 -14.35
CA LEU A 113 7.11 -0.39 -13.50
C LEU A 113 5.93 -1.16 -14.13
N ASN A 114 5.51 -0.82 -15.37
CA ASN A 114 4.36 -1.39 -16.06
C ASN A 114 4.75 -2.59 -16.94
N PHE A 115 5.40 -3.58 -16.36
CA PHE A 115 5.70 -4.86 -16.98
C PHE A 115 5.42 -6.00 -15.99
N GLU A 116 5.46 -7.24 -16.43
CA GLU A 116 5.23 -8.41 -15.60
C GLU A 116 6.34 -9.43 -15.82
N ILE A 117 6.86 -10.02 -14.72
CA ILE A 117 7.85 -11.09 -14.78
C ILE A 117 7.18 -12.41 -14.44
N LYS A 118 7.02 -13.27 -15.44
CA LYS A 118 6.45 -14.61 -15.25
C LYS A 118 7.56 -15.64 -15.07
N PRO A 119 7.60 -16.37 -13.96
CA PRO A 119 8.50 -17.50 -13.80
C PRO A 119 8.07 -18.63 -14.74
N GLU A 120 9.00 -19.13 -15.56
CA GLU A 120 8.74 -20.25 -16.47
C GLU A 120 8.87 -21.61 -15.79
N LYS A 121 9.60 -21.67 -14.68
CA LYS A 121 9.92 -22.90 -13.94
C LYS A 121 9.80 -22.70 -12.43
N ASP A 122 9.45 -23.76 -11.74
CA ASP A 122 9.44 -23.77 -10.26
C ASP A 122 10.78 -24.30 -9.71
N ASP A 123 11.85 -23.54 -9.94
CA ASP A 123 13.18 -23.78 -9.43
C ASP A 123 13.74 -22.52 -8.74
N GLU A 124 15.03 -22.53 -8.38
CA GLU A 124 15.65 -21.38 -7.72
C GLU A 124 15.60 -20.11 -8.55
N MET A 125 15.70 -20.22 -9.88
CA MET A 125 15.55 -19.07 -10.78
C MET A 125 14.11 -18.58 -10.83
N GLY A 126 13.14 -19.48 -10.88
CA GLY A 126 11.72 -19.15 -10.80
C GLY A 126 11.37 -18.44 -9.49
N ARG A 127 11.91 -18.91 -8.36
CA ARG A 127 11.72 -18.22 -7.05
C ARG A 127 12.38 -16.84 -7.01
N LEU A 128 13.55 -16.68 -7.61
CA LEU A 128 14.20 -15.37 -7.74
C LEU A 128 13.36 -14.41 -8.59
N MET A 129 12.82 -14.87 -9.72
CA MET A 129 11.91 -14.08 -10.56
C MET A 129 10.63 -13.69 -9.81
N GLN A 130 10.04 -14.60 -9.01
CA GLN A 130 8.88 -14.28 -8.16
C GLN A 130 9.20 -13.25 -7.08
N ALA A 131 10.37 -13.34 -6.45
CA ALA A 131 10.80 -12.37 -5.45
C ALA A 131 11.00 -10.98 -6.06
N PHE A 132 11.58 -10.91 -7.26
CA PHE A 132 11.76 -9.68 -8.01
C PHE A 132 10.40 -9.08 -8.43
N GLU A 133 9.46 -9.91 -8.90
CA GLU A 133 8.10 -9.46 -9.23
C GLU A 133 7.36 -8.87 -8.03
N LYS A 134 7.44 -9.52 -6.86
CA LYS A 134 6.89 -8.97 -5.61
C LYS A 134 7.50 -7.61 -5.26
N MET A 135 8.82 -7.46 -5.45
CA MET A 135 9.50 -6.18 -5.24
C MET A 135 9.00 -5.11 -6.21
N ARG A 136 8.89 -5.44 -7.51
CA ARG A 136 8.37 -4.53 -8.54
C ARG A 136 6.96 -4.05 -8.22
N ILE A 137 6.06 -4.98 -7.83
CA ILE A 137 4.69 -4.65 -7.45
C ILE A 137 4.69 -3.66 -6.27
N ARG A 138 5.47 -3.92 -5.22
CA ARG A 138 5.57 -3.00 -4.08
C ARG A 138 6.11 -1.63 -4.46
N LEU A 139 7.11 -1.58 -5.35
CA LEU A 139 7.64 -0.30 -5.84
C LEU A 139 6.59 0.48 -6.63
N ARG A 140 5.81 -0.21 -7.48
CA ARG A 140 4.72 0.41 -8.23
C ARG A 140 3.65 0.98 -7.29
N ASP A 141 3.19 0.16 -6.33
CA ASP A 141 2.14 0.55 -5.40
C ASP A 141 2.61 1.74 -4.53
N ASN A 142 3.85 1.74 -4.06
CA ASN A 142 4.44 2.87 -3.34
C ASN A 142 4.57 4.14 -4.21
N ALA A 143 4.93 3.98 -5.49
CA ALA A 143 5.03 5.11 -6.43
C ALA A 143 3.64 5.72 -6.71
N GLU A 144 2.61 4.89 -6.90
CA GLU A 144 1.24 5.32 -7.08
C GLU A 144 0.71 6.04 -5.84
N GLU A 145 0.96 5.50 -4.65
CA GLU A 145 0.59 6.11 -3.37
C GLU A 145 1.26 7.47 -3.18
N LYS A 146 2.57 7.57 -3.49
CA LYS A 146 3.30 8.83 -3.43
C LYS A 146 2.75 9.87 -4.41
N LEU A 147 2.46 9.47 -5.65
CA LEU A 147 1.87 10.37 -6.64
C LEU A 147 0.48 10.86 -6.21
N LYS A 148 -0.31 9.99 -5.57
CA LYS A 148 -1.61 10.37 -5.01
C LYS A 148 -1.43 11.39 -3.89
N SER A 149 -0.54 11.12 -2.93
CA SER A 149 -0.23 12.03 -1.82
C SER A 149 0.29 13.39 -2.30
N ASP A 150 1.18 13.42 -3.32
CA ASP A 150 1.69 14.66 -3.90
C ASP A 150 0.58 15.48 -4.60
N ARG A 151 -0.38 14.82 -5.25
CA ARG A 151 -1.54 15.51 -5.85
C ARG A 151 -2.44 16.08 -4.77
N GLU A 152 -2.77 15.29 -3.75
CA GLU A 152 -3.59 15.74 -2.61
C GLU A 152 -2.94 16.92 -1.90
N SER A 153 -1.61 16.94 -1.73
CA SER A 153 -0.88 18.06 -1.14
C SER A 153 -0.93 19.32 -1.99
N LYS A 154 -0.83 19.19 -3.33
CA LYS A 154 -0.95 20.34 -4.25
C LYS A 154 -2.37 20.91 -4.27
N GLU A 155 -3.38 20.05 -4.27
CA GLU A 155 -4.78 20.48 -4.18
C GLU A 155 -5.06 21.20 -2.86
N LEU A 156 -4.50 20.70 -1.76
CA LEU A 156 -4.54 21.36 -0.44
C LEU A 156 -4.04 22.80 -0.52
N ILE A 157 -2.79 22.96 -0.98
CA ILE A 157 -2.16 24.29 -1.05
C ILE A 157 -3.00 25.24 -1.91
N SER A 158 -3.55 24.77 -3.03
CA SER A 158 -4.41 25.55 -3.91
C SER A 158 -5.70 25.98 -3.21
N ASN A 159 -6.38 25.04 -2.56
CA ASN A 159 -7.66 25.30 -1.89
C ASN A 159 -7.49 26.24 -0.70
N ILE A 160 -6.46 26.02 0.13
CA ILE A 160 -6.15 26.90 1.26
C ILE A 160 -5.81 28.31 0.78
N SER A 161 -5.03 28.42 -0.29
CA SER A 161 -4.69 29.75 -0.86
C SER A 161 -5.93 30.49 -1.29
N HIS A 162 -6.91 29.81 -1.89
CA HIS A 162 -8.20 30.39 -2.26
C HIS A 162 -9.00 30.78 -1.02
N ASP A 163 -9.11 29.89 -0.02
CA ASP A 163 -9.94 30.09 1.17
C ASP A 163 -9.36 31.16 2.12
N LEU A 164 -8.04 31.38 2.10
CA LEU A 164 -7.40 32.51 2.78
C LEU A 164 -7.54 33.81 2.01
N LYS A 165 -7.51 33.78 0.67
CA LYS A 165 -7.63 35.01 -0.15
C LYS A 165 -9.00 35.68 0.03
N THR A 166 -10.07 34.93 0.20
CA THR A 166 -11.44 35.43 0.35
C THR A 166 -11.58 36.36 1.58
N PRO A 167 -11.28 35.88 2.82
CA PRO A 167 -11.37 36.76 4.01
C PRO A 167 -10.39 37.91 3.97
N ILE A 168 -9.17 37.75 3.42
CA ILE A 168 -8.20 38.83 3.25
C ILE A 168 -8.78 39.92 2.37
N THR A 169 -9.40 39.55 1.24
CA THR A 169 -10.02 40.53 0.32
C THR A 169 -11.18 41.25 0.99
N ALA A 170 -11.99 40.56 1.78
CA ALA A 170 -13.07 41.16 2.54
C ALA A 170 -12.53 42.16 3.59
N ILE A 171 -11.54 41.73 4.41
CA ILE A 171 -10.90 42.62 5.40
C ILE A 171 -10.38 43.89 4.72
N LYS A 172 -9.63 43.72 3.60
CA LYS A 172 -9.08 44.85 2.85
C LYS A 172 -10.20 45.78 2.36
N GLY A 173 -11.28 45.27 1.81
CA GLY A 173 -12.40 46.10 1.34
C GLY A 173 -13.10 46.85 2.47
N TYR A 174 -13.30 46.24 3.63
CA TYR A 174 -13.89 46.93 4.79
C TYR A 174 -12.95 47.98 5.37
N VAL A 175 -11.64 47.71 5.42
CA VAL A 175 -10.62 48.71 5.84
C VAL A 175 -10.59 49.87 4.87
N GLU A 176 -10.60 49.62 3.56
CA GLU A 176 -10.68 50.68 2.52
C GLU A 176 -11.97 51.49 2.67
N GLY A 177 -13.12 50.84 2.91
CA GLY A 177 -14.38 51.53 3.16
C GLY A 177 -14.38 52.44 4.41
N ILE A 178 -13.67 52.03 5.47
CA ILE A 178 -13.45 52.88 6.66
C ILE A 178 -12.57 54.09 6.30
N ARG A 179 -11.46 53.83 5.63
CA ARG A 179 -10.47 54.87 5.23
C ARG A 179 -11.09 55.91 4.29
N ASP A 180 -11.91 55.45 3.35
CA ASP A 180 -12.51 56.32 2.33
C ASP A 180 -13.81 56.99 2.83
N GLY A 181 -14.16 56.84 4.13
CA GLY A 181 -15.29 57.53 4.77
C GLY A 181 -16.66 56.91 4.45
N VAL A 182 -16.74 55.70 3.85
CA VAL A 182 -18.00 55.00 3.58
C VAL A 182 -18.71 54.58 4.86
N ALA A 183 -17.93 54.29 5.90
CA ALA A 183 -18.43 54.00 7.25
C ALA A 183 -18.66 55.32 8.03
N ASP A 184 -19.62 56.09 7.59
CA ASP A 184 -19.89 57.50 8.02
C ASP A 184 -20.73 57.58 9.31
N THR A 185 -21.28 56.48 9.83
CA THR A 185 -22.01 56.43 11.09
C THR A 185 -21.38 55.46 12.09
N PRO A 186 -21.58 55.67 13.43
CA PRO A 186 -21.12 54.72 14.44
C PRO A 186 -21.61 53.28 14.22
N GLU A 187 -22.83 53.12 13.75
CA GLU A 187 -23.43 51.79 13.48
C GLU A 187 -22.72 51.11 12.29
N LYS A 188 -22.47 51.86 11.19
CA LYS A 188 -21.71 51.31 10.06
C LYS A 188 -20.28 50.98 10.44
N MET A 189 -19.62 51.89 11.20
CA MET A 189 -18.27 51.67 11.73
C MET A 189 -18.22 50.37 12.58
N GLY A 190 -19.16 50.21 13.52
CA GLY A 190 -19.27 49.03 14.34
C GLY A 190 -19.45 47.75 13.51
N LYS A 191 -20.32 47.80 12.47
CA LYS A 191 -20.53 46.69 11.56
C LYS A 191 -19.27 46.32 10.76
N TYR A 192 -18.53 47.31 10.25
CA TYR A 192 -17.31 47.08 9.49
C TYR A 192 -16.22 46.46 10.37
N ILE A 193 -15.99 47.03 11.55
CA ILE A 193 -15.03 46.46 12.52
C ILE A 193 -15.42 45.04 12.95
N GLY A 194 -16.69 44.82 13.23
CA GLY A 194 -17.20 43.48 13.57
C GLY A 194 -16.96 42.46 12.44
N THR A 195 -17.17 42.89 11.19
CA THR A 195 -16.92 42.02 10.05
C THR A 195 -15.44 41.73 9.87
N ILE A 196 -14.56 42.71 10.04
CA ILE A 196 -13.10 42.51 10.01
C ILE A 196 -12.67 41.54 11.08
N TYR A 197 -13.16 41.71 12.31
CA TYR A 197 -12.85 40.82 13.44
C TYR A 197 -13.29 39.38 13.16
N ASN A 198 -14.52 39.18 12.66
CA ASN A 198 -15.04 37.86 12.33
C ASN A 198 -14.23 37.19 11.22
N LYS A 199 -13.81 37.94 10.20
CA LYS A 199 -12.97 37.42 9.10
C LYS A 199 -11.55 37.06 9.55
N ALA A 200 -11.01 37.80 10.52
CA ALA A 200 -9.73 37.47 11.13
C ALA A 200 -9.83 36.16 11.94
N ASN A 201 -10.89 35.97 12.70
CA ASN A 201 -11.13 34.71 13.44
C ASN A 201 -11.34 33.51 12.51
N GLU A 202 -12.05 33.71 11.37
CA GLU A 202 -12.16 32.66 10.33
C GLU A 202 -10.78 32.23 9.81
N MET A 203 -9.87 33.21 9.55
CA MET A 203 -8.51 32.91 9.12
C MET A 203 -7.69 32.18 10.20
N ASP A 204 -7.80 32.56 11.46
CA ASP A 204 -7.11 31.89 12.56
C ASP A 204 -7.56 30.42 12.64
N THR A 205 -8.86 30.15 12.51
CA THR A 205 -9.40 28.79 12.46
C THR A 205 -8.81 27.97 11.31
N LEU A 206 -8.74 28.55 10.08
CA LEU A 206 -8.16 27.87 8.91
C LEU A 206 -6.66 27.57 9.09
N ILE A 207 -5.90 28.51 9.69
CA ILE A 207 -4.47 28.32 9.98
C ILE A 207 -4.26 27.19 11.01
N ASN A 208 -5.10 27.14 12.04
CA ASN A 208 -5.05 26.09 13.06
C ASN A 208 -5.40 24.73 12.48
N GLU A 209 -6.39 24.64 11.59
CA GLU A 209 -6.72 23.41 10.85
C GLU A 209 -5.55 22.96 9.96
N LEU A 210 -4.91 23.88 9.24
CA LEU A 210 -3.74 23.58 8.41
C LEU A 210 -2.55 23.09 9.23
N THR A 211 -2.28 23.76 10.35
CA THR A 211 -1.18 23.38 11.26
C THR A 211 -1.38 21.96 11.81
N LEU A 212 -2.61 21.63 12.18
CA LEU A 212 -2.93 20.30 12.62
C LEU A 212 -2.80 19.28 11.49
N TYR A 213 -3.31 19.62 10.31
CA TYR A 213 -3.15 18.76 9.12
C TYR A 213 -1.67 18.42 8.88
N ALA A 214 -0.78 19.41 8.90
CA ALA A 214 0.65 19.19 8.75
C ALA A 214 1.25 18.26 9.83
N LYS A 215 0.74 18.34 11.07
CA LYS A 215 1.13 17.44 12.17
C LYS A 215 0.59 16.02 11.96
N ILE A 216 -0.63 15.88 11.47
CA ILE A 216 -1.27 14.60 11.14
C ILE A 216 -0.50 13.87 10.04
N ASP A 217 -0.19 14.57 8.95
CA ASP A 217 0.49 13.99 7.78
C ASP A 217 1.88 13.46 8.12
N THR A 218 2.55 14.09 9.08
CA THR A 218 3.87 13.65 9.58
C THR A 218 3.79 12.63 10.73
N ASN A 219 2.60 12.16 11.10
CA ASN A 219 2.38 11.27 12.28
C ASN A 219 2.96 11.85 13.58
N ARG A 220 2.95 13.18 13.73
CA ARG A 220 3.57 13.93 14.84
C ARG A 220 2.57 14.57 15.79
N ILE A 221 1.33 14.09 15.86
CA ILE A 221 0.42 14.56 16.91
C ILE A 221 0.95 13.99 18.23
N PRO A 222 1.39 14.82 19.16
CA PRO A 222 1.73 14.34 20.49
C PRO A 222 0.44 14.07 21.25
N TYR A 223 -0.10 12.85 21.16
CA TYR A 223 -1.27 12.47 21.95
C TYR A 223 -0.90 12.31 23.42
N ASN A 224 -1.74 12.84 24.28
CA ASN A 224 -1.67 12.62 25.72
C ASN A 224 -2.78 11.69 26.19
N PHE A 225 -2.60 10.39 25.91
CA PHE A 225 -3.58 9.38 26.29
C PHE A 225 -3.70 9.22 27.80
N ALA A 226 -4.91 9.32 28.32
CA ALA A 226 -5.24 9.11 29.72
C ALA A 226 -6.51 8.25 29.88
N PRO A 227 -6.65 7.53 31.00
CA PRO A 227 -7.93 6.91 31.35
C PRO A 227 -8.96 8.00 31.68
N LEU A 228 -10.06 8.03 30.94
CA LEU A 228 -11.16 8.99 31.13
C LEU A 228 -12.41 8.26 31.59
N SER A 229 -13.08 8.74 32.61
CA SER A 229 -14.45 8.31 32.96
C SER A 229 -15.38 8.73 31.83
N VAL A 230 -16.12 7.77 31.28
CA VAL A 230 -17.06 8.02 30.19
C VAL A 230 -18.15 8.98 30.60
N ASN A 231 -18.71 8.77 31.82
CA ASN A 231 -19.81 9.57 32.30
C ASN A 231 -19.36 11.03 32.54
N ASP A 232 -18.26 11.24 33.25
CA ASP A 232 -17.81 12.59 33.59
C ASP A 232 -17.42 13.35 32.31
N TYR A 233 -16.62 12.72 31.44
CA TYR A 233 -16.14 13.36 30.23
C TYR A 233 -17.27 13.79 29.27
N PHE A 234 -18.23 12.88 29.01
CA PHE A 234 -19.32 13.23 28.10
C PHE A 234 -20.39 14.13 28.74
N ASN A 235 -20.53 14.15 30.07
CA ASN A 235 -21.35 15.15 30.75
C ASN A 235 -20.76 16.55 30.57
N ASP A 236 -19.44 16.72 30.85
CA ASP A 236 -18.76 18.00 30.65
C ASP A 236 -18.86 18.47 29.16
N CYS A 237 -18.69 17.54 28.21
CA CYS A 237 -18.86 17.86 26.79
C CYS A 237 -20.30 18.30 26.47
N ALA A 238 -21.30 17.64 27.08
CA ALA A 238 -22.70 17.97 26.83
C ALA A 238 -23.06 19.36 27.36
N GLU A 239 -22.58 19.72 28.57
CA GLU A 239 -22.77 21.06 29.12
C GLU A 239 -22.16 22.17 28.24
N ASP A 240 -20.93 21.95 27.71
CA ASP A 240 -20.28 22.88 26.79
C ASP A 240 -21.07 23.05 25.49
N ILE A 241 -21.59 21.95 24.93
CA ILE A 241 -22.39 21.96 23.69
C ILE A 241 -23.71 22.68 23.92
N GLU A 242 -24.41 22.39 25.02
CA GLU A 242 -25.70 23.02 25.37
C GLU A 242 -25.55 24.54 25.43
N MET A 243 -24.54 25.04 26.13
CA MET A 243 -24.25 26.49 26.19
C MET A 243 -24.01 27.12 24.84
N GLU A 244 -23.30 26.42 23.94
CA GLU A 244 -23.05 26.92 22.59
C GLU A 244 -24.34 26.96 21.76
N LEU A 245 -25.16 25.91 21.83
CA LEU A 245 -26.37 25.73 21.02
C LEU A 245 -27.50 26.65 21.45
N ASP A 246 -27.66 26.90 22.73
CA ASP A 246 -28.62 27.87 23.29
C ASP A 246 -28.46 29.25 22.63
N SER A 247 -27.25 29.69 22.46
CA SER A 247 -26.94 30.98 21.79
C SER A 247 -27.37 31.03 20.32
N LYS A 248 -27.59 29.86 19.68
CA LYS A 248 -27.91 29.69 18.28
C LYS A 248 -29.36 29.22 18.02
N ASN A 249 -30.15 29.11 19.07
CA ASN A 249 -31.55 28.66 19.02
C ASN A 249 -31.71 27.26 18.41
N VAL A 250 -30.79 26.33 18.78
CA VAL A 250 -30.78 24.91 18.40
C VAL A 250 -31.05 24.06 19.64
N GLU A 251 -32.04 23.18 19.55
CA GLU A 251 -32.37 22.26 20.63
C GLU A 251 -31.30 21.17 20.80
N PHE A 252 -30.92 20.88 22.02
CA PHE A 252 -29.92 19.85 22.33
C PHE A 252 -30.48 18.77 23.23
N GLY A 253 -30.23 17.49 22.87
CA GLY A 253 -30.55 16.32 23.69
C GLY A 253 -29.30 15.51 24.02
N TYR A 254 -29.07 15.24 25.30
CA TYR A 254 -28.02 14.34 25.76
C TYR A 254 -28.58 13.08 26.40
N PHE A 255 -28.12 11.91 25.92
CA PHE A 255 -28.58 10.59 26.36
C PHE A 255 -27.40 9.68 26.61
N ASN A 256 -27.15 9.37 27.88
CA ASN A 256 -26.09 8.45 28.27
C ASN A 256 -26.71 7.11 28.69
N TYR A 257 -26.36 6.04 28.00
CA TYR A 257 -26.81 4.66 28.23
C TYR A 257 -25.70 3.77 28.77
N VAL A 258 -24.61 4.38 29.28
CA VAL A 258 -23.48 3.64 29.84
C VAL A 258 -23.70 3.44 31.32
N GLU A 259 -23.79 2.19 31.75
CA GLU A 259 -23.95 1.83 33.17
C GLU A 259 -22.58 1.67 33.84
N GLY A 260 -22.50 2.12 35.10
CA GLY A 260 -21.31 2.00 35.95
C GLY A 260 -20.18 2.99 35.56
N ASP A 261 -19.01 2.81 36.18
CA ASP A 261 -17.82 3.64 35.96
C ASP A 261 -16.96 3.05 34.81
N GLN A 262 -17.46 3.15 33.60
CA GLN A 262 -16.70 2.73 32.40
C GLN A 262 -15.65 3.77 32.06
N LYS A 263 -14.44 3.31 31.75
CA LYS A 263 -13.33 4.17 31.33
C LYS A 263 -12.91 3.86 29.88
N ILE A 264 -12.43 4.87 29.19
CA ILE A 264 -11.79 4.78 27.87
C ILE A 264 -10.36 5.30 27.95
N ILE A 265 -9.47 4.86 27.05
CA ILE A 265 -8.16 5.50 26.86
C ILE A 265 -8.29 6.49 25.71
N ALA A 266 -8.19 7.77 26.02
CA ALA A 266 -8.26 8.81 25.01
C ALA A 266 -7.44 10.05 25.42
N ASP A 267 -7.09 10.86 24.44
CA ASP A 267 -6.62 12.23 24.64
C ASP A 267 -7.85 13.13 24.75
N PRO A 268 -8.11 13.76 25.93
CA PRO A 268 -9.33 14.53 26.17
C PRO A 268 -9.46 15.73 25.22
N GLU A 269 -8.35 16.41 24.89
CA GLU A 269 -8.38 17.59 24.01
C GLU A 269 -8.69 17.19 22.57
N GLN A 270 -8.06 16.11 22.08
CA GLN A 270 -8.32 15.63 20.74
C GLN A 270 -9.72 15.03 20.58
N LEU A 271 -10.22 14.35 21.61
CA LEU A 271 -11.60 13.83 21.60
C LEU A 271 -12.64 14.97 21.66
N LYS A 272 -12.40 16.02 22.45
CA LYS A 272 -13.23 17.24 22.44
C LYS A 272 -13.24 17.88 21.05
N ARG A 273 -12.10 17.89 20.37
CA ARG A 273 -11.98 18.39 19.01
C ARG A 273 -12.81 17.58 18.01
N VAL A 274 -12.84 16.24 18.16
CA VAL A 274 -13.72 15.36 17.35
C VAL A 274 -15.17 15.80 17.47
N ILE A 275 -15.65 15.94 18.69
CA ILE A 275 -17.03 16.34 19.00
C ILE A 275 -17.33 17.73 18.41
N ASN A 276 -16.47 18.70 18.66
CA ASN A 276 -16.65 20.09 18.19
C ASN A 276 -16.67 20.16 16.67
N ASN A 277 -15.83 19.39 15.97
CA ASN A 277 -15.86 19.36 14.50
C ASN A 277 -17.17 18.80 13.95
N ILE A 278 -17.73 17.76 14.60
CA ILE A 278 -19.00 17.17 14.18
C ILE A 278 -20.15 18.15 14.46
N VAL A 279 -20.22 18.73 15.66
CA VAL A 279 -21.23 19.72 16.06
C VAL A 279 -21.17 20.96 15.15
N SER A 280 -20.00 21.49 14.89
CA SER A 280 -19.81 22.62 13.98
C SER A 280 -20.28 22.33 12.55
N ASN A 281 -20.04 21.09 12.07
CA ASN A 281 -20.58 20.67 10.78
C ASN A 281 -22.12 20.59 10.81
N SER A 282 -22.71 20.01 11.85
CA SER A 282 -24.16 19.95 12.01
C SER A 282 -24.79 21.35 11.99
N LEU A 283 -24.22 22.28 12.75
CA LEU A 283 -24.67 23.69 12.77
C LEU A 283 -24.56 24.36 11.39
N LYS A 284 -23.46 24.15 10.73
CA LYS A 284 -23.17 24.75 9.41
C LYS A 284 -24.19 24.34 8.34
N TYR A 285 -24.64 23.11 8.37
CA TYR A 285 -25.59 22.54 7.42
C TYR A 285 -27.02 22.46 7.96
N MET A 286 -27.28 23.10 9.11
CA MET A 286 -28.62 23.28 9.65
C MET A 286 -29.37 24.33 8.82
N GLU A 287 -30.44 23.91 8.14
CA GLU A 287 -31.25 24.77 7.27
C GLU A 287 -32.69 24.87 7.79
N ARG A 288 -32.99 24.34 8.98
CA ARG A 288 -34.34 24.33 9.59
C ARG A 288 -34.49 25.45 10.60
N GLU A 289 -35.71 25.99 10.73
CA GLU A 289 -36.06 26.99 11.76
C GLU A 289 -35.87 26.43 13.18
N HIS A 290 -36.14 25.14 13.37
CA HIS A 290 -35.92 24.42 14.63
C HIS A 290 -34.81 23.37 14.41
N GLY A 291 -33.58 23.75 14.70
CA GLY A 291 -32.44 22.84 14.69
C GLY A 291 -32.48 21.92 15.91
N LEU A 292 -32.13 20.66 15.68
CA LEU A 292 -32.01 19.64 16.74
C LEU A 292 -30.69 18.90 16.58
N ILE A 293 -29.95 18.79 17.69
CA ILE A 293 -28.75 17.93 17.79
C ILE A 293 -28.90 17.02 19.00
N ASN A 294 -28.71 15.71 18.80
CA ASN A 294 -28.71 14.72 19.89
C ASN A 294 -27.32 14.07 20.00
N LEU A 295 -26.80 14.03 21.22
CA LEU A 295 -25.62 13.26 21.59
C LEU A 295 -26.04 12.02 22.38
N ARG A 296 -25.71 10.82 21.88
CA ARG A 296 -25.98 9.55 22.56
C ARG A 296 -24.66 8.81 22.80
N VAL A 297 -24.50 8.29 24.01
CA VAL A 297 -23.33 7.48 24.40
C VAL A 297 -23.84 6.10 24.82
N LYS A 298 -23.30 5.05 24.21
CA LYS A 298 -23.74 3.67 24.39
C LYS A 298 -22.58 2.72 24.65
N ASP A 299 -22.82 1.73 25.47
CA ASP A 299 -21.91 0.59 25.66
C ASP A 299 -22.17 -0.46 24.59
N VAL A 300 -21.14 -0.80 23.78
CA VAL A 300 -21.21 -1.78 22.68
C VAL A 300 -20.12 -2.85 22.83
N GLY A 301 -20.06 -3.48 24.01
CA GLY A 301 -19.10 -4.53 24.30
C GLY A 301 -17.71 -3.99 24.64
N ASP A 302 -16.69 -4.22 23.81
CA ASP A 302 -15.32 -3.73 24.06
C ASP A 302 -15.13 -2.24 23.76
N PHE A 303 -16.18 -1.57 23.26
CA PHE A 303 -16.14 -0.17 22.83
C PHE A 303 -17.23 0.65 23.47
N ILE A 304 -16.99 1.94 23.57
CA ILE A 304 -18.02 2.97 23.79
C ILE A 304 -18.33 3.58 22.42
N GLN A 305 -19.62 3.55 22.04
CA GLN A 305 -20.14 4.17 20.84
C GLN A 305 -20.75 5.52 21.17
N VAL A 306 -20.36 6.52 20.39
CA VAL A 306 -20.90 7.87 20.44
C VAL A 306 -21.64 8.16 19.15
N GLU A 307 -22.86 8.68 19.26
CA GLU A 307 -23.71 9.06 18.14
C GLU A 307 -24.04 10.54 18.26
N LEU A 308 -23.75 11.30 17.21
CA LEU A 308 -24.19 12.69 17.05
C LEU A 308 -25.17 12.76 15.89
N GLU A 309 -26.44 13.03 16.19
CA GLU A 309 -27.53 13.13 15.25
C GLU A 309 -27.92 14.59 15.06
N ASP A 310 -28.10 15.02 13.82
CA ASP A 310 -28.68 16.31 13.47
C ASP A 310 -29.89 16.14 12.55
N ASN A 311 -30.79 17.13 12.57
CA ASN A 311 -31.91 17.22 11.66
C ASN A 311 -31.66 18.19 10.50
N GLY A 312 -30.38 18.40 10.12
CA GLY A 312 -29.97 19.31 9.06
C GLY A 312 -30.34 18.83 7.64
N LYS A 313 -29.63 19.37 6.66
CA LYS A 313 -29.82 19.09 5.23
C LYS A 313 -29.64 17.61 4.86
N GLY A 314 -28.84 16.87 5.62
CA GLY A 314 -28.41 15.53 5.26
C GLY A 314 -27.39 15.49 4.13
N ILE A 315 -26.96 14.29 3.79
CA ILE A 315 -25.90 14.01 2.81
C ILE A 315 -26.47 13.05 1.77
N ALA A 316 -26.24 13.34 0.49
CA ALA A 316 -26.66 12.46 -0.61
C ALA A 316 -25.90 11.13 -0.55
N ALA A 317 -26.56 10.03 -0.88
CA ALA A 317 -25.99 8.68 -0.79
C ALA A 317 -24.68 8.51 -1.61
N LYS A 318 -24.55 9.22 -2.72
CA LYS A 318 -23.33 9.22 -3.57
C LYS A 318 -22.10 9.84 -2.88
N ASP A 319 -22.34 10.81 -1.98
CA ASP A 319 -21.28 11.57 -1.31
C ASP A 319 -20.86 10.91 0.00
N LEU A 320 -21.76 10.14 0.64
CA LEU A 320 -21.57 9.55 1.96
C LEU A 320 -20.28 8.70 2.12
N PRO A 321 -19.83 7.91 1.14
CA PRO A 321 -18.59 7.15 1.24
C PRO A 321 -17.34 8.03 1.34
N ASN A 322 -17.40 9.25 0.81
CA ASN A 322 -16.23 10.11 0.62
C ASN A 322 -16.14 11.26 1.63
N ILE A 323 -17.13 11.45 2.53
CA ILE A 323 -17.18 12.60 3.44
C ILE A 323 -16.00 12.67 4.42
N PHE A 324 -15.34 11.54 4.68
CA PHE A 324 -14.15 11.43 5.51
C PHE A 324 -12.84 11.53 4.71
N ASP A 325 -12.94 11.62 3.37
CA ASP A 325 -11.76 11.82 2.54
C ASP A 325 -11.26 13.26 2.65
N ARG A 326 -9.96 13.40 2.54
CA ARG A 326 -9.30 14.71 2.63
C ARG A 326 -9.80 15.62 1.52
N PHE A 327 -10.16 16.86 1.87
CA PHE A 327 -10.62 17.91 0.93
C PHE A 327 -11.93 17.62 0.20
N TYR A 328 -12.58 16.53 0.57
CA TYR A 328 -13.87 16.21 -0.04
C TYR A 328 -14.92 17.24 0.37
N ARG A 329 -15.59 17.80 -0.60
CA ARG A 329 -16.73 18.71 -0.44
C ARG A 329 -17.77 18.34 -1.48
N THR A 330 -19.03 18.29 -1.05
CA THR A 330 -20.14 18.08 -1.99
C THR A 330 -20.26 19.25 -2.96
N ASP A 331 -20.74 19.04 -4.19
CA ASP A 331 -20.90 20.10 -5.20
C ASP A 331 -21.73 21.27 -4.68
N ALA A 332 -22.78 20.99 -3.90
CA ALA A 332 -23.61 21.98 -3.26
C ALA A 332 -22.86 22.83 -2.22
N SER A 333 -21.87 22.26 -1.52
CA SER A 333 -21.06 22.99 -0.54
C SER A 333 -19.94 23.83 -1.16
N ARG A 334 -19.48 23.49 -2.37
CA ARG A 334 -18.49 24.29 -3.13
C ARG A 334 -19.06 25.63 -3.54
N ASN A 335 -20.35 25.68 -3.85
CA ASN A 335 -21.06 26.89 -4.31
C ASN A 335 -21.67 27.73 -3.16
N SER A 336 -21.59 27.25 -1.91
CA SER A 336 -22.18 27.97 -0.78
C SER A 336 -21.19 28.94 -0.15
N SER A 337 -21.66 30.15 0.22
CA SER A 337 -20.92 31.15 1.01
C SER A 337 -20.56 30.66 2.42
N LYS A 338 -21.05 29.48 2.83
CA LYS A 338 -20.83 28.86 4.14
C LYS A 338 -19.49 28.11 4.23
N GLY A 339 -18.46 28.51 3.49
CA GLY A 339 -17.07 28.05 3.47
C GLY A 339 -16.70 26.79 4.29
N GLY A 340 -15.52 26.25 4.06
CA GLY A 340 -14.97 25.16 4.88
C GLY A 340 -13.88 24.42 4.11
N SER A 341 -12.77 24.14 4.75
CA SER A 341 -11.54 23.55 4.18
C SER A 341 -11.72 22.11 3.63
N GLY A 342 -12.79 21.40 4.04
CA GLY A 342 -12.95 19.96 3.76
C GLY A 342 -11.97 19.08 4.55
N ILE A 343 -11.28 19.67 5.54
CA ILE A 343 -10.29 18.96 6.37
C ILE A 343 -10.92 18.41 7.66
N GLY A 344 -11.96 19.08 8.19
CA GLY A 344 -12.51 18.79 9.52
C GLY A 344 -12.86 17.31 9.75
N LEU A 345 -13.64 16.68 8.85
CA LEU A 345 -14.02 15.27 9.00
C LEU A 345 -12.88 14.29 8.77
N SER A 346 -11.90 14.63 7.94
CA SER A 346 -10.69 13.79 7.78
C SER A 346 -9.80 13.84 9.02
N ILE A 347 -9.73 14.98 9.72
CA ILE A 347 -9.10 15.10 11.04
C ILE A 347 -9.83 14.22 12.05
N VAL A 348 -11.16 14.29 12.10
CA VAL A 348 -11.99 13.47 12.99
C VAL A 348 -11.70 11.99 12.77
N LYS A 349 -11.70 11.53 11.52
CA LYS A 349 -11.37 10.14 11.17
C LYS A 349 -9.98 9.75 11.69
N LYS A 350 -8.97 10.55 11.43
CA LYS A 350 -7.59 10.27 11.84
C LYS A 350 -7.46 10.20 13.37
N ILE A 351 -8.05 11.15 14.09
CA ILE A 351 -8.02 11.13 15.56
C ILE A 351 -8.66 9.85 16.10
N ILE A 352 -9.84 9.47 15.61
CA ILE A 352 -10.55 8.26 16.06
C ILE A 352 -9.75 7.00 15.71
N GLU A 353 -9.17 6.90 14.51
CA GLU A 353 -8.32 5.78 14.11
C GLU A 353 -7.05 5.68 14.97
N ASP A 354 -6.42 6.79 15.31
CA ASP A 354 -5.25 6.82 16.21
C ASP A 354 -5.61 6.46 17.67
N HIS A 355 -6.87 6.61 18.05
CA HIS A 355 -7.43 6.12 19.32
C HIS A 355 -7.85 4.63 19.25
N GLY A 356 -7.52 3.93 18.15
CA GLY A 356 -7.89 2.52 17.93
C GLY A 356 -9.39 2.30 17.69
N GLY A 357 -10.12 3.37 17.35
CA GLY A 357 -11.54 3.37 17.07
C GLY A 357 -11.88 3.33 15.57
N LYS A 358 -13.15 3.55 15.29
CA LYS A 358 -13.70 3.66 13.92
C LYS A 358 -14.78 4.73 13.89
N ILE A 359 -14.90 5.44 12.75
CA ILE A 359 -15.97 6.42 12.49
C ILE A 359 -16.73 6.06 11.22
N TRP A 360 -18.03 6.31 11.20
CA TRP A 360 -18.91 6.21 10.03
C TRP A 360 -20.10 7.13 10.17
N ALA A 361 -20.89 7.26 9.13
CA ALA A 361 -22.10 8.06 9.14
C ALA A 361 -23.24 7.34 8.44
N THR A 362 -24.48 7.67 8.87
CA THR A 362 -25.70 7.39 8.14
C THR A 362 -26.43 8.71 7.91
N SER A 363 -26.96 8.92 6.71
CA SER A 363 -27.62 10.16 6.38
C SER A 363 -28.71 9.95 5.33
N ARG A 364 -29.71 10.81 5.39
CA ARG A 364 -30.73 10.92 4.37
C ARG A 364 -30.91 12.38 4.02
N GLU A 365 -30.76 12.71 2.75
CA GLU A 365 -30.94 14.06 2.23
C GLU A 365 -32.32 14.61 2.55
N GLY A 366 -32.40 15.83 3.07
CA GLY A 366 -33.60 16.49 3.55
C GLY A 366 -34.12 16.04 4.92
N VAL A 367 -33.45 15.05 5.57
CA VAL A 367 -33.86 14.52 6.89
C VAL A 367 -32.84 14.88 7.97
N GLY A 368 -31.55 14.56 7.74
CA GLY A 368 -30.47 14.80 8.68
C GLY A 368 -29.35 13.77 8.57
N THR A 369 -28.37 13.85 9.47
CA THR A 369 -27.20 12.99 9.52
C THR A 369 -27.00 12.44 10.94
N VAL A 370 -26.54 11.20 11.03
CA VAL A 370 -26.02 10.62 12.27
C VAL A 370 -24.57 10.22 12.03
N MET A 371 -23.68 10.85 12.78
CA MET A 371 -22.27 10.49 12.85
C MET A 371 -22.05 9.53 14.01
N TYR A 372 -21.35 8.43 13.75
CA TYR A 372 -21.03 7.40 14.74
C TYR A 372 -19.53 7.27 14.87
N PHE A 373 -19.03 7.16 16.09
CA PHE A 373 -17.68 6.70 16.32
C PHE A 373 -17.60 5.78 17.52
N VAL A 374 -16.58 4.93 17.56
CA VAL A 374 -16.31 4.03 18.69
C VAL A 374 -14.92 4.26 19.22
N ILE A 375 -14.76 4.16 20.54
CA ILE A 375 -13.47 4.22 21.24
C ILE A 375 -13.38 2.99 22.15
N ARG A 376 -12.18 2.41 22.20
CA ARG A 376 -11.95 1.20 22.99
C ARG A 376 -12.02 1.50 24.49
N LYS A 377 -12.70 0.62 25.25
CA LYS A 377 -12.73 0.68 26.70
C LYS A 377 -11.34 0.41 27.28
N TYR A 378 -11.04 1.09 28.36
CA TYR A 378 -9.90 0.77 29.20
C TYR A 378 -10.17 -0.52 29.96
N GLN A 379 -9.35 -1.53 29.76
CA GLN A 379 -9.33 -2.74 30.55
C GLN A 379 -8.08 -2.71 31.42
N GLU A 380 -8.26 -2.64 32.72
CA GLU A 380 -7.15 -2.88 33.65
C GLU A 380 -6.68 -4.32 33.44
N VAL A 381 -5.48 -4.47 32.89
CA VAL A 381 -4.82 -5.79 32.86
C VAL A 381 -4.42 -6.08 34.32
N PRO A 382 -4.96 -7.12 34.97
CA PRO A 382 -4.50 -7.48 36.33
C PRO A 382 -3.01 -7.84 36.17
N ILE A 383 -2.16 -7.06 36.83
CA ILE A 383 -0.74 -7.42 36.99
C ILE A 383 -0.79 -8.61 37.95
N ASN A 384 -0.63 -9.82 37.36
CA ASN A 384 -0.35 -11.01 38.18
C ASN A 384 1.05 -10.80 38.77
N GLU A 385 1.10 -10.51 40.06
CA GLU A 385 2.30 -10.54 40.91
C GLU A 385 2.91 -11.96 40.96
#